data_81a54cd9c5651cf8547dc930c4e098d1
#
_entry.id   81a54cd9c5651cf8547dc930c4e098d1
#
_cell.length_a   1.000
_cell.length_b   1.000
_cell.length_c   1.000
_cell.angle_alpha   90.00
_cell.angle_beta   90.00
_cell.angle_gamma   90.00
#
_symmetry.space_group_name_H-M   'P 1'
#
loop_
_entity.id
_entity.type
_entity.pdbx_description
1 polymer ?
#
loop_
_entity_poly.entity_id
_entity_poly.type
_entity_poly.pdbx_seq_one_letter_code
_entity_poly.pdbx_strand_id
1 'polypeptide(L)'
;MSFSGLALSGTDTGNYKLLPHADVSNVIRPKTVELSANRIYDGTIDLTGNDVTITTGVGSETLNHTGGTSSSKDVAVLNKYIDGITLENAIDGSGGLSSNYQNPSLDAVNAPVTISKKMVNLSASRIYDGTI
;
A
#
# COMPACT_ATOMS: atom_id res chain seq x y z
N MET A 1 6.78 -18.46 -17.10
CA MET A 1 6.24 -19.74 -17.63
C MET A 1 6.98 -20.09 -18.91
N SER A 2 7.56 -21.27 -18.98
CA SER A 2 8.21 -21.75 -20.21
C SER A 2 7.32 -22.76 -20.88
N PHE A 3 7.24 -22.71 -22.21
CA PHE A 3 6.53 -23.72 -22.99
C PHE A 3 7.56 -24.74 -23.47
N SER A 4 7.67 -25.84 -22.75
CA SER A 4 8.44 -26.99 -23.19
C SER A 4 7.50 -28.11 -23.58
N GLY A 5 7.87 -28.90 -24.57
CA GLY A 5 7.07 -30.04 -25.00
C GLY A 5 5.87 -29.68 -25.91
N LEU A 6 5.84 -28.46 -26.51
CA LEU A 6 4.90 -28.15 -27.56
C LEU A 6 5.20 -28.99 -28.79
N ALA A 7 4.19 -29.68 -29.29
CA ALA A 7 4.29 -30.49 -30.49
C ALA A 7 3.07 -30.26 -31.39
N LEU A 8 3.30 -30.30 -32.69
CA LEU A 8 2.23 -30.32 -33.66
C LEU A 8 1.59 -31.70 -33.68
N SER A 9 0.27 -31.73 -33.73
CA SER A 9 -0.50 -32.97 -33.85
C SER A 9 -1.54 -32.83 -34.93
N GLY A 10 -1.96 -33.96 -35.50
CA GLY A 10 -2.93 -34.02 -36.58
C GLY A 10 -2.36 -34.60 -37.87
N THR A 11 -3.18 -34.78 -38.90
CA THR A 11 -2.78 -35.42 -40.14
C THR A 11 -1.87 -34.57 -41.03
N ASP A 12 -1.85 -33.26 -40.83
CA ASP A 12 -1.07 -32.32 -41.63
C ASP A 12 0.21 -31.84 -40.97
N THR A 13 0.65 -32.52 -39.94
CA THR A 13 1.87 -32.15 -39.20
C THR A 13 3.13 -32.01 -40.05
N GLY A 14 3.22 -32.79 -41.16
CA GLY A 14 4.32 -32.66 -42.08
C GLY A 14 4.38 -31.41 -42.92
N ASN A 15 3.26 -30.67 -43.00
CA ASN A 15 3.14 -29.42 -43.76
C ASN A 15 3.47 -28.19 -42.94
N TYR A 16 3.69 -28.36 -41.61
CA TYR A 16 3.91 -27.25 -40.69
C TYR A 16 5.20 -27.47 -39.94
N LYS A 17 5.83 -26.39 -39.61
CA LYS A 17 7.04 -26.40 -38.77
C LYS A 17 6.77 -25.51 -37.58
N LEU A 18 6.95 -26.05 -36.38
CA LEU A 18 6.97 -25.27 -35.17
C LEU A 18 8.25 -24.44 -35.16
N LEU A 19 8.11 -23.10 -35.25
CA LEU A 19 9.27 -22.21 -35.21
C LEU A 19 9.96 -22.36 -33.85
N PRO A 20 11.28 -22.57 -33.82
CA PRO A 20 12.01 -22.60 -32.59
C PRO A 20 12.01 -21.17 -32.02
N HIS A 21 11.10 -20.90 -31.13
CA HIS A 21 11.20 -19.77 -30.26
C HIS A 21 11.97 -20.22 -29.05
N ALA A 22 13.15 -19.68 -28.90
CA ALA A 22 13.76 -19.61 -27.62
C ALA A 22 12.83 -18.77 -26.75
N ASP A 23 12.27 -19.37 -25.73
CA ASP A 23 11.75 -18.70 -24.54
C ASP A 23 10.69 -17.63 -24.75
N VAL A 24 9.44 -18.04 -24.84
CA VAL A 24 8.34 -17.15 -24.43
C VAL A 24 8.31 -17.20 -22.90
N SER A 25 8.93 -16.22 -22.25
CA SER A 25 8.84 -16.08 -20.81
C SER A 25 7.74 -15.10 -20.45
N ASN A 26 6.81 -15.52 -19.61
CA ASN A 26 5.88 -14.63 -18.93
C ASN A 26 6.56 -14.09 -17.68
N VAL A 27 6.76 -12.79 -17.63
CA VAL A 27 7.25 -12.11 -16.44
C VAL A 27 6.07 -11.71 -15.59
N ILE A 28 5.97 -12.25 -14.40
CA ILE A 28 4.99 -11.80 -13.41
C ILE A 28 5.63 -10.63 -12.65
N ARG A 29 5.00 -9.46 -12.78
CA ARG A 29 5.48 -8.24 -12.15
C ARG A 29 4.74 -8.01 -10.83
N PRO A 30 5.40 -7.40 -9.83
CA PRO A 30 4.71 -7.00 -8.61
C PRO A 30 3.53 -6.10 -8.91
N LYS A 31 2.43 -6.35 -8.20
CA LYS A 31 1.23 -5.53 -8.33
C LYS A 31 1.38 -4.29 -7.47
N THR A 32 1.07 -3.13 -8.02
CA THR A 32 1.02 -1.88 -7.27
C THR A 32 -0.19 -1.91 -6.32
N VAL A 33 0.06 -1.66 -5.04
CA VAL A 33 -1.00 -1.56 -4.03
C VAL A 33 -1.57 -0.14 -4.01
N GLU A 34 -2.77 0.00 -3.43
CA GLU A 34 -3.33 1.30 -3.08
C GLU A 34 -2.98 1.60 -1.63
N LEU A 35 -2.54 2.80 -1.36
CA LEU A 35 -2.16 3.27 -0.03
C LEU A 35 -2.97 4.49 0.37
N SER A 36 -3.36 4.52 1.62
CA SER A 36 -3.91 5.72 2.27
C SER A 36 -3.62 5.66 3.75
N ALA A 37 -3.66 6.79 4.42
CA ALA A 37 -3.52 6.82 5.86
C ALA A 37 -4.46 7.85 6.47
N ASN A 38 -4.88 7.56 7.69
CA ASN A 38 -5.80 8.41 8.44
C ASN A 38 -5.47 8.27 9.93
N ARG A 39 -5.31 9.41 10.60
CA ARG A 39 -5.02 9.42 12.03
C ARG A 39 -5.47 10.70 12.69
N ILE A 40 -5.53 10.69 14.01
CA ILE A 40 -5.69 11.90 14.83
C ILE A 40 -4.30 12.44 15.14
N TYR A 41 -4.15 13.77 15.12
CA TYR A 41 -2.89 14.44 15.43
C TYR A 41 -2.31 13.97 16.76
N ASP A 42 -1.04 13.60 16.75
CA ASP A 42 -0.30 13.16 17.93
C ASP A 42 1.09 13.82 18.08
N GLY A 43 1.39 14.78 17.22
CA GLY A 43 2.66 15.50 17.24
C GLY A 43 3.80 14.85 16.47
N THR A 44 3.55 13.71 15.82
CA THR A 44 4.57 12.98 15.05
C THR A 44 4.16 12.80 13.60
N ILE A 45 5.10 12.43 12.76
CA ILE A 45 4.84 12.01 11.37
C ILE A 45 4.64 10.51 11.25
N ASP A 46 4.88 9.75 12.31
CA ASP A 46 4.84 8.29 12.25
C ASP A 46 3.42 7.77 11.99
N LEU A 47 3.31 6.86 11.05
CA LEU A 47 2.07 6.17 10.71
C LEU A 47 2.24 4.70 11.10
N THR A 48 1.49 4.26 12.08
CA THR A 48 1.65 2.91 12.65
C THR A 48 0.35 2.13 12.63
N GLY A 49 0.46 0.82 12.59
CA GLY A 49 -0.67 -0.09 12.74
C GLY A 49 -1.82 0.26 11.80
N ASN A 50 -2.97 0.53 12.38
CA ASN A 50 -4.21 0.78 11.64
C ASN A 50 -4.29 2.18 11.00
N ASP A 51 -3.30 3.03 11.19
CA ASP A 51 -3.27 4.34 10.53
C ASP A 51 -3.20 4.19 9.00
N VAL A 52 -2.51 3.17 8.52
CA VAL A 52 -2.31 2.92 7.10
C VAL A 52 -3.27 1.84 6.61
N THR A 53 -3.92 2.12 5.49
CA THR A 53 -4.73 1.16 4.76
C THR A 53 -3.99 0.75 3.49
N ILE A 54 -3.77 -0.55 3.34
CA ILE A 54 -3.15 -1.14 2.15
C ILE A 54 -4.19 -2.00 1.45
N THR A 55 -4.49 -1.66 0.20
CA THR A 55 -5.43 -2.44 -0.62
C THR A 55 -4.65 -3.16 -1.70
N THR A 56 -4.63 -4.48 -1.66
CA THR A 56 -3.93 -5.30 -2.64
C THR A 56 -4.73 -5.50 -3.91
N GLY A 57 -6.05 -5.54 -3.80
CA GLY A 57 -6.94 -5.84 -4.93
C GLY A 57 -6.85 -7.29 -5.41
N VAL A 58 -6.27 -8.19 -4.62
CA VAL A 58 -6.11 -9.61 -4.97
C VAL A 58 -6.82 -10.46 -3.92
N GLY A 59 -7.99 -10.96 -4.24
CA GLY A 59 -8.76 -11.83 -3.35
C GLY A 59 -8.88 -11.28 -1.94
N SER A 60 -8.55 -12.09 -0.95
CA SER A 60 -8.52 -11.70 0.46
C SER A 60 -7.10 -11.44 0.98
N GLU A 61 -6.11 -11.36 0.09
CA GLU A 61 -4.73 -11.10 0.51
C GLU A 61 -4.59 -9.71 1.11
N THR A 62 -3.89 -9.64 2.22
CA THR A 62 -3.53 -8.41 2.92
C THR A 62 -2.02 -8.28 3.00
N LEU A 63 -1.54 -7.12 3.41
CA LEU A 63 -0.12 -6.90 3.71
C LEU A 63 0.01 -6.15 5.03
N ASN A 64 1.14 -6.35 5.67
CA ASN A 64 1.57 -5.54 6.79
C ASN A 64 2.55 -4.47 6.31
N HIS A 65 2.97 -3.57 7.18
CA HIS A 65 3.95 -2.53 6.85
C HIS A 65 4.79 -2.15 8.06
N THR A 66 5.92 -1.55 7.78
CA THR A 66 6.80 -0.92 8.77
C THR A 66 7.27 0.44 8.27
N GLY A 67 7.72 1.30 9.17
CA GLY A 67 8.36 2.56 8.81
C GLY A 67 7.45 3.59 8.13
N GLY A 68 6.14 3.50 8.30
CA GLY A 68 5.21 4.45 7.71
C GLY A 68 5.42 5.87 8.24
N THR A 69 5.58 6.84 7.35
CA THR A 69 5.71 8.25 7.70
C THR A 69 4.86 9.13 6.79
N SER A 70 4.37 10.22 7.36
CA SER A 70 3.63 11.25 6.62
C SER A 70 4.56 12.39 6.25
N SER A 71 4.33 13.00 5.10
CA SER A 71 5.06 14.18 4.65
C SER A 71 4.94 15.38 5.60
N SER A 72 3.91 15.41 6.43
CA SER A 72 3.73 16.41 7.49
C SER A 72 2.86 15.86 8.61
N LYS A 73 3.10 16.33 9.83
CA LYS A 73 2.25 16.04 10.99
C LYS A 73 1.11 17.05 11.15
N ASP A 74 1.19 18.19 10.49
CA ASP A 74 0.30 19.32 10.76
C ASP A 74 -1.02 19.18 10.02
N VAL A 75 -2.11 19.35 10.74
CA VAL A 75 -3.47 19.24 10.19
C VAL A 75 -3.71 20.24 9.06
N ALA A 76 -3.18 21.45 9.21
CA ALA A 76 -3.43 22.54 8.25
C ALA A 76 -2.69 22.36 6.92
N VAL A 77 -1.65 21.52 6.87
CA VAL A 77 -0.92 21.26 5.62
C VAL A 77 -1.78 20.43 4.68
N LEU A 78 -1.99 20.95 3.48
CA LEU A 78 -2.76 20.29 2.43
C LEU A 78 -1.90 19.28 1.66
N ASN A 79 -2.58 18.35 1.00
CA ASN A 79 -1.94 17.37 0.12
C ASN A 79 -0.84 16.55 0.80
N LYS A 80 -1.07 16.18 2.06
CA LYS A 80 -0.19 15.26 2.77
C LYS A 80 -0.21 13.89 2.10
N TYR A 81 0.91 13.21 2.16
CA TYR A 81 1.06 11.87 1.59
C TYR A 81 1.99 11.02 2.44
N ILE A 82 1.91 9.72 2.24
CA ILE A 82 2.86 8.78 2.84
C ILE A 82 4.18 8.97 2.08
N ASP A 83 5.21 9.46 2.76
CA ASP A 83 6.51 9.71 2.14
C ASP A 83 7.53 8.59 2.39
N GLY A 84 7.19 7.65 3.25
CA GLY A 84 7.99 6.46 3.48
C GLY A 84 7.14 5.32 4.02
N ILE A 85 7.32 4.14 3.49
CA ILE A 85 6.67 2.92 3.96
C ILE A 85 7.38 1.70 3.38
N THR A 86 7.51 0.65 4.17
CA THR A 86 7.99 -0.65 3.72
C THR A 86 6.87 -1.67 3.82
N LEU A 87 6.56 -2.33 2.70
CA LEU A 87 5.58 -3.42 2.70
C LEU A 87 6.19 -4.67 3.32
N GLU A 88 5.39 -5.32 4.15
CA GLU A 88 5.75 -6.57 4.82
C GLU A 88 4.73 -7.65 4.52
N ASN A 89 5.12 -8.90 4.74
CA ASN A 89 4.21 -10.03 4.55
C ASN A 89 3.02 -9.93 5.49
N ALA A 90 1.89 -10.45 5.05
CA ALA A 90 0.69 -10.56 5.88
C ALA A 90 0.98 -11.34 7.16
N ILE A 91 0.38 -10.88 8.25
CA ILE A 91 0.47 -11.54 9.56
C ILE A 91 -0.87 -12.11 10.03
N ASP A 92 -1.90 -12.00 9.20
CA ASP A 92 -3.27 -12.40 9.51
C ASP A 92 -3.68 -13.73 8.88
N GLY A 93 -2.74 -14.42 8.24
CA GLY A 93 -3.00 -15.71 7.59
C GLY A 93 -3.59 -15.59 6.18
N SER A 94 -3.73 -14.40 5.63
CA SER A 94 -4.27 -14.19 4.28
C SER A 94 -3.33 -14.67 3.16
N GLY A 95 -2.05 -14.86 3.48
CA GLY A 95 -1.06 -15.34 2.53
C GLY A 95 -0.43 -14.27 1.64
N GLY A 96 -0.70 -13.00 1.90
CA GLY A 96 -0.07 -11.90 1.16
C GLY A 96 1.44 -11.86 1.38
N LEU A 97 2.19 -11.86 0.28
CA LEU A 97 3.65 -11.76 0.30
C LEU A 97 4.08 -10.41 -0.27
N SER A 98 4.85 -9.67 0.49
CA SER A 98 5.31 -8.32 0.10
C SER A 98 6.09 -8.33 -1.21
N SER A 99 6.76 -9.44 -1.53
CA SER A 99 7.51 -9.61 -2.79
C SER A 99 6.61 -9.63 -4.03
N ASN A 100 5.32 -9.86 -3.87
CA ASN A 100 4.35 -9.85 -4.97
C ASN A 100 3.75 -8.46 -5.22
N TYR A 101 4.12 -7.49 -4.43
CA TYR A 101 3.53 -6.16 -4.44
C TYR A 101 4.60 -5.07 -4.44
N GLN A 102 4.19 -3.89 -4.85
CA GLN A 102 5.04 -2.71 -4.81
C GLN A 102 4.24 -1.48 -4.40
N ASN A 103 4.92 -0.50 -3.83
CA ASN A 103 4.30 0.78 -3.51
C ASN A 103 3.90 1.52 -4.78
N PRO A 104 2.80 2.30 -4.72
CA PRO A 104 2.54 3.30 -5.76
C PRO A 104 3.55 4.45 -5.66
N SER A 105 3.47 5.40 -6.58
CA SER A 105 4.16 6.67 -6.40
C SER A 105 3.71 7.31 -5.08
N LEU A 106 4.67 7.70 -4.25
CA LEU A 106 4.37 8.28 -2.94
C LEU A 106 4.09 9.77 -3.11
N ASP A 107 2.85 10.10 -3.36
CA ASP A 107 2.36 11.45 -3.57
C ASP A 107 0.92 11.58 -3.02
N ALA A 108 0.38 12.80 -3.05
CA ALA A 108 -0.94 13.08 -2.48
C ALA A 108 -2.09 12.43 -3.25
N VAL A 109 -1.88 11.99 -4.49
CA VAL A 109 -2.90 11.32 -5.30
C VAL A 109 -2.94 9.84 -5.00
N ASN A 110 -1.77 9.20 -4.92
CA ASN A 110 -1.65 7.74 -4.84
C ASN A 110 -1.49 7.21 -3.41
N ALA A 111 -1.07 8.06 -2.48
CA ALA A 111 -0.86 7.68 -1.09
C ALA A 111 -1.27 8.80 -0.12
N PRO A 112 -2.53 9.26 -0.17
CA PRO A 112 -2.97 10.40 0.62
C PRO A 112 -2.98 10.12 2.11
N VAL A 113 -2.68 11.15 2.91
CA VAL A 113 -2.76 11.11 4.37
C VAL A 113 -3.74 12.17 4.85
N THR A 114 -4.64 11.78 5.73
CA THR A 114 -5.55 12.67 6.45
C THR A 114 -5.20 12.67 7.92
N ILE A 115 -4.89 13.83 8.46
CA ILE A 115 -4.65 14.02 9.90
C ILE A 115 -5.74 14.91 10.44
N SER A 116 -6.51 14.41 11.39
CA SER A 116 -7.62 15.11 12.02
C SER A 116 -7.16 15.80 13.30
N LYS A 117 -7.85 16.89 13.66
CA LYS A 117 -7.56 17.62 14.89
C LYS A 117 -7.79 16.73 16.11
N LYS A 118 -6.89 16.82 17.06
CA LYS A 118 -7.06 16.18 18.36
C LYS A 118 -7.93 17.05 19.27
N MET A 119 -8.89 16.44 19.93
CA MET A 119 -9.66 17.09 20.96
C MET A 119 -8.79 17.33 22.18
N VAL A 120 -8.83 18.52 22.73
CA VAL A 120 -8.18 18.86 23.98
C VAL A 120 -9.20 18.91 25.12
N ASN A 121 -8.76 18.49 26.30
CA ASN A 121 -9.56 18.64 27.51
C ASN A 121 -9.28 20.02 28.09
N LEU A 122 -10.34 20.77 28.33
CA LEU A 122 -10.25 22.10 28.92
C LEU A 122 -10.89 22.08 30.30
N SER A 123 -10.20 22.68 31.26
CA SER A 123 -10.76 22.92 32.58
C SER A 123 -10.24 24.25 33.07
N ALA A 124 -11.06 24.93 33.82
CA ALA A 124 -10.69 26.19 34.47
C ALA A 124 -11.35 26.26 35.84
N SER A 125 -10.64 26.79 36.82
CA SER A 125 -11.24 27.14 38.10
C SER A 125 -10.61 28.44 38.56
N ARG A 126 -11.40 29.23 39.27
CA ARG A 126 -10.95 30.49 39.82
C ARG A 126 -11.75 30.85 41.02
N ILE A 127 -11.18 31.64 41.88
CA ILE A 127 -11.90 32.29 42.98
C ILE A 127 -12.67 33.48 42.39
N TYR A 128 -13.91 33.64 42.78
CA TYR A 128 -14.72 34.78 42.34
C TYR A 128 -14.04 36.11 42.56
N ASP A 129 -13.93 36.91 41.53
CA ASP A 129 -13.28 38.22 41.57
C ASP A 129 -14.12 39.33 40.94
N GLY A 130 -15.40 39.06 40.64
CA GLY A 130 -16.32 40.02 40.04
C GLY A 130 -16.18 40.20 38.54
N THR A 131 -15.35 39.37 37.83
CA THR A 131 -15.20 39.40 36.37
C THR A 131 -15.56 38.04 35.76
N ILE A 132 -15.78 38.06 34.45
CA ILE A 132 -16.12 36.82 33.70
C ILE A 132 -14.88 36.16 33.06
#